data_ff833401792d77c8e31d3cc3e203d3f1
#
_entry.id   ff833401792d77c8e31d3cc3e203d3f1
#
_cell.length_a   1.000
_cell.length_b   1.000
_cell.length_c   1.000
_cell.angle_alpha   90.00
_cell.angle_beta   90.00
_cell.angle_gamma   90.00
#
_symmetry.space_group_name_H-M   'P 1'
#
loop_
_entity.id
_entity.type
_entity.pdbx_description
1 polymer ?
#
loop_
_entity_poly.entity_id
_entity_poly.type
_entity_poly.pdbx_seq_one_letter_code
_entity_poly.pdbx_strand_id
1 'polypeptide(L)'
;MKALKPVLLALVALQRVFAQTPVDLEKLQQQLGHDEKMLSDWPNLGRYRAENAKLAMPGPGEKRVVFMGDSITDAWGRSGGKFFPGMPYVNRGISGQTTPQMLLRFRPDVIDLKPKAVVILAGTNDIAGNTGPMTLEQIEGNLTSMAELARANKIKVVLSSVMPVCDYIRPQTERRPPAKIVALNGWIEEYARAHKLVYLDYYSAMLDDQKMLKKELTGDGLHPNDAGYAVMEPLAEQAIAKALKGK
;
A
#
# COMPACT_ATOMS: atom_id res chain seq x y z
N MET A 1 62.25 -16.81 -32.86
CA MET A 1 60.90 -16.19 -33.05
C MET A 1 59.76 -17.08 -32.60
N LYS A 2 59.80 -17.76 -31.42
CA LYS A 2 58.74 -18.66 -30.96
C LYS A 2 58.16 -18.35 -29.55
N ALA A 3 58.60 -17.28 -28.89
CA ALA A 3 58.21 -16.97 -27.50
C ALA A 3 57.23 -15.77 -27.34
N LEU A 4 56.86 -15.06 -28.45
CA LEU A 4 55.99 -13.87 -28.32
C LEU A 4 54.50 -14.17 -28.37
N LYS A 5 54.08 -15.33 -28.87
CA LYS A 5 52.63 -15.66 -28.97
C LYS A 5 51.90 -15.90 -27.64
N PRO A 6 52.48 -16.55 -26.61
CA PRO A 6 51.73 -16.77 -25.35
C PRO A 6 51.58 -15.50 -24.50
N VAL A 7 52.53 -14.54 -24.58
CA VAL A 7 52.45 -13.29 -23.81
C VAL A 7 51.37 -12.35 -24.36
N LEU A 8 51.21 -12.32 -25.69
CA LEU A 8 50.12 -11.50 -26.30
C LEU A 8 48.73 -12.03 -26.01
N LEU A 9 48.56 -13.35 -25.93
CA LEU A 9 47.30 -13.97 -25.54
C LEU A 9 46.93 -13.74 -24.06
N ALA A 10 47.95 -13.71 -23.17
CA ALA A 10 47.77 -13.42 -21.77
C ALA A 10 47.37 -11.96 -21.53
N LEU A 11 47.94 -11.01 -22.26
CA LEU A 11 47.61 -9.59 -22.20
C LEU A 11 46.21 -9.30 -22.72
N VAL A 12 45.77 -9.97 -23.79
CA VAL A 12 44.37 -9.83 -24.30
C VAL A 12 43.36 -10.49 -23.35
N ALA A 13 43.73 -11.57 -22.66
CA ALA A 13 42.87 -12.20 -21.66
C ALA A 13 42.74 -11.32 -20.39
N LEU A 14 43.81 -10.65 -19.95
CA LEU A 14 43.77 -9.71 -18.83
C LEU A 14 42.91 -8.48 -19.15
N GLN A 15 42.94 -7.98 -20.39
CA GLN A 15 42.07 -6.84 -20.77
C GLN A 15 40.56 -7.19 -20.77
N ARG A 16 40.22 -8.46 -20.96
CA ARG A 16 38.79 -8.88 -20.87
C ARG A 16 38.27 -9.08 -19.44
N VAL A 17 39.15 -9.26 -18.47
CA VAL A 17 38.77 -9.40 -17.05
C VAL A 17 38.42 -8.03 -16.42
N PHE A 18 38.85 -6.92 -17.00
CA PHE A 18 38.56 -5.55 -16.56
C PHE A 18 37.57 -4.79 -17.43
N ALA A 19 36.86 -5.45 -18.35
CA ALA A 19 35.71 -4.87 -18.98
C ALA A 19 34.55 -4.86 -17.96
N GLN A 20 34.67 -4.01 -16.93
CA GLN A 20 33.54 -3.65 -16.09
C GLN A 20 32.44 -3.13 -17.01
N THR A 21 31.25 -3.69 -16.90
CA THR A 21 30.03 -3.14 -17.53
C THR A 21 30.03 -1.64 -17.26
N PRO A 22 29.86 -0.77 -18.28
CA PRO A 22 29.81 0.67 -18.04
C PRO A 22 28.83 0.96 -16.93
N VAL A 23 29.30 1.59 -15.86
CA VAL A 23 28.44 2.00 -14.76
C VAL A 23 27.47 3.03 -15.34
N ASP A 24 26.18 2.73 -15.29
CA ASP A 24 25.14 3.66 -15.69
C ASP A 24 25.04 4.75 -14.62
N LEU A 25 25.80 5.84 -14.85
CA LEU A 25 25.90 6.96 -13.93
C LEU A 25 24.53 7.62 -13.70
N GLU A 26 23.68 7.63 -14.71
CA GLU A 26 22.35 8.22 -14.58
C GLU A 26 21.48 7.39 -13.64
N LYS A 27 21.48 6.07 -13.77
CA LYS A 27 20.80 5.17 -12.83
C LYS A 27 21.35 5.29 -11.41
N LEU A 28 22.69 5.40 -11.29
CA LEU A 28 23.30 5.54 -9.97
C LEU A 28 22.90 6.87 -9.32
N GLN A 29 22.86 7.96 -10.07
CA GLN A 29 22.39 9.26 -9.57
C GLN A 29 20.91 9.24 -9.19
N GLN A 30 20.05 8.58 -9.97
CA GLN A 30 18.64 8.39 -9.65
C GLN A 30 18.48 7.56 -8.37
N GLN A 31 19.26 6.49 -8.22
CA GLN A 31 19.24 5.67 -7.01
C GLN A 31 19.70 6.46 -5.78
N LEU A 32 20.81 7.20 -5.88
CA LEU A 32 21.30 8.05 -4.79
C LEU A 32 20.25 9.09 -4.36
N GLY A 33 19.62 9.77 -5.33
CA GLY A 33 18.54 10.73 -5.02
C GLY A 33 17.32 10.08 -4.38
N HIS A 34 17.00 8.85 -4.78
CA HIS A 34 15.95 8.07 -4.11
C HIS A 34 16.33 7.72 -2.67
N ASP A 35 17.55 7.22 -2.46
CA ASP A 35 18.05 6.82 -1.15
C ASP A 35 18.18 8.00 -0.19
N GLU A 36 18.68 9.15 -0.65
CA GLU A 36 18.69 10.40 0.13
C GLU A 36 17.29 10.83 0.56
N LYS A 37 16.31 10.76 -0.34
CA LYS A 37 14.91 11.06 -0.02
C LYS A 37 14.35 10.08 1.01
N MET A 38 14.64 8.79 0.85
CA MET A 38 14.21 7.76 1.80
C MET A 38 14.87 7.96 3.18
N LEU A 39 16.12 8.38 3.24
CA LEU A 39 16.81 8.67 4.49
C LEU A 39 16.29 9.95 5.17
N SER A 40 15.90 10.95 4.39
CA SER A 40 15.42 12.25 4.91
C SER A 40 13.96 12.23 5.38
N ASP A 41 13.09 11.46 4.73
CA ASP A 41 11.66 11.33 5.05
C ASP A 41 11.13 9.95 4.65
N TRP A 42 11.62 8.89 5.31
CA TRP A 42 11.25 7.51 5.02
C TRP A 42 9.73 7.25 5.04
N PRO A 43 8.94 7.78 6.00
CA PRO A 43 7.49 7.61 5.99
C PRO A 43 6.75 8.58 5.06
N ASN A 44 7.49 9.47 4.36
CA ASN A 44 6.94 10.50 3.47
C ASN A 44 5.93 11.42 4.19
N LEU A 45 6.31 11.93 5.38
CA LEU A 45 5.50 12.84 6.19
C LEU A 45 5.21 14.17 5.46
N GLY A 46 6.09 14.54 4.52
CA GLY A 46 5.91 15.73 3.69
C GLY A 46 4.77 15.63 2.68
N ARG A 47 4.35 14.41 2.29
CA ARG A 47 3.45 14.17 1.15
C ARG A 47 2.13 14.92 1.22
N TYR A 48 1.48 14.92 2.39
CA TYR A 48 0.17 15.54 2.57
C TYR A 48 0.21 16.79 3.45
N ARG A 49 1.39 17.24 3.89
CA ARG A 49 1.53 18.39 4.82
C ARG A 49 0.80 19.64 4.35
N ALA A 50 1.00 20.02 3.11
CA ALA A 50 0.37 21.22 2.53
C ALA A 50 -1.15 21.06 2.34
N GLU A 51 -1.60 19.86 1.96
CA GLU A 51 -3.02 19.55 1.83
C GLU A 51 -3.71 19.51 3.20
N ASN A 52 -3.07 18.88 4.19
CA ASN A 52 -3.57 18.80 5.56
C ASN A 52 -3.72 20.21 6.18
N ALA A 53 -2.74 21.08 5.94
CA ALA A 53 -2.77 22.46 6.45
C ALA A 53 -3.90 23.31 5.83
N LYS A 54 -4.34 22.98 4.62
CA LYS A 54 -5.47 23.68 3.93
C LYS A 54 -6.82 23.08 4.27
N LEU A 55 -6.85 21.86 4.82
CA LEU A 55 -8.09 21.18 5.12
C LEU A 55 -8.76 21.84 6.34
N ALA A 56 -9.92 22.46 6.12
CA ALA A 56 -10.70 23.05 7.20
C ALA A 56 -11.05 22.01 8.26
N MET A 57 -11.20 22.43 9.52
CA MET A 57 -11.74 21.57 10.58
C MET A 57 -13.14 21.09 10.18
N PRO A 58 -13.51 19.82 10.54
CA PRO A 58 -14.84 19.31 10.23
C PRO A 58 -15.93 20.21 10.78
N GLY A 59 -16.89 20.59 9.93
CA GLY A 59 -18.06 21.33 10.33
C GLY A 59 -18.99 20.52 11.26
N PRO A 60 -19.95 21.19 11.94
CA PRO A 60 -20.94 20.51 12.75
C PRO A 60 -21.69 19.43 11.94
N GLY A 61 -21.67 18.19 12.42
CA GLY A 61 -22.35 17.07 11.75
C GLY A 61 -21.58 16.46 10.56
N GLU A 62 -20.46 17.01 10.14
CA GLU A 62 -19.64 16.44 9.06
C GLU A 62 -19.16 15.03 9.44
N LYS A 63 -19.38 14.09 8.54
CA LYS A 63 -18.96 12.70 8.69
C LYS A 63 -17.68 12.45 7.88
N ARG A 64 -16.62 13.22 8.18
CA ARG A 64 -15.31 13.02 7.52
C ARG A 64 -14.84 11.60 7.72
N VAL A 65 -14.36 10.98 6.64
CA VAL A 65 -13.71 9.67 6.65
C VAL A 65 -12.35 9.80 5.99
N VAL A 66 -11.32 9.24 6.60
CA VAL A 66 -9.99 9.16 6.00
C VAL A 66 -9.76 7.75 5.48
N PHE A 67 -9.26 7.65 4.25
CA PHE A 67 -8.77 6.42 3.66
C PHE A 67 -7.25 6.40 3.76
N MET A 68 -6.73 5.62 4.70
CA MET A 68 -5.31 5.38 4.89
C MET A 68 -4.91 4.13 4.11
N GLY A 69 -3.91 4.24 3.25
CA GLY A 69 -3.47 3.10 2.46
C GLY A 69 -2.24 3.36 1.60
N ASP A 70 -2.00 2.45 0.70
CA ASP A 70 -0.90 2.42 -0.26
C ASP A 70 -1.30 2.92 -1.67
N SER A 71 -0.69 2.35 -2.73
CA SER A 71 -0.96 2.70 -4.12
C SER A 71 -2.41 2.47 -4.53
N ILE A 72 -3.08 1.47 -3.96
CA ILE A 72 -4.47 1.17 -4.27
C ILE A 72 -5.38 2.30 -3.78
N THR A 73 -5.12 2.83 -2.61
CA THR A 73 -5.82 4.02 -2.11
C THR A 73 -5.35 5.29 -2.83
N ASP A 74 -4.05 5.48 -3.05
CA ASP A 74 -3.48 6.66 -3.72
C ASP A 74 -4.02 6.86 -5.14
N ALA A 75 -4.13 5.79 -5.91
CA ALA A 75 -4.62 5.82 -7.29
C ALA A 75 -6.13 6.10 -7.40
N TRP A 76 -6.90 5.79 -6.36
CA TRP A 76 -8.37 5.94 -6.39
C TRP A 76 -8.77 7.40 -6.55
N GLY A 77 -9.43 7.70 -7.68
CA GLY A 77 -9.82 9.04 -8.08
C GLY A 77 -8.72 9.89 -8.75
N ARG A 78 -7.47 9.37 -8.83
CA ARG A 78 -6.35 10.03 -9.53
C ARG A 78 -6.05 9.38 -10.86
N SER A 79 -5.95 8.04 -10.86
CA SER A 79 -5.61 7.24 -12.04
C SER A 79 -6.54 6.06 -12.26
N GLY A 80 -7.57 5.92 -11.44
CA GLY A 80 -8.61 4.88 -11.55
C GLY A 80 -9.82 5.19 -10.69
N GLY A 81 -11.03 4.96 -11.23
CA GLY A 81 -12.30 5.20 -10.59
C GLY A 81 -12.57 6.66 -10.21
N LYS A 82 -13.70 6.89 -9.58
CA LYS A 82 -14.02 8.16 -8.92
C LYS A 82 -13.91 7.98 -7.41
N PHE A 83 -13.27 8.90 -6.72
CA PHE A 83 -13.14 8.83 -5.27
C PHE A 83 -14.32 9.54 -4.59
N PHE A 84 -15.39 8.82 -4.36
CA PHE A 84 -16.59 9.20 -3.59
C PHE A 84 -17.08 10.65 -3.82
N PRO A 85 -17.56 10.99 -5.02
CA PRO A 85 -17.96 12.36 -5.35
C PRO A 85 -19.01 12.93 -4.37
N GLY A 86 -18.77 14.12 -3.85
CA GLY A 86 -19.69 14.80 -2.94
C GLY A 86 -19.64 14.34 -1.48
N MET A 87 -18.83 13.31 -1.17
CA MET A 87 -18.63 12.83 0.20
C MET A 87 -17.46 13.55 0.88
N PRO A 88 -17.53 13.83 2.20
CA PRO A 88 -16.43 14.42 2.95
C PRO A 88 -15.33 13.39 3.26
N TYR A 89 -14.87 12.67 2.24
CA TYR A 89 -13.88 11.63 2.36
C TYR A 89 -12.52 12.13 1.88
N VAL A 90 -11.47 11.74 2.59
CA VAL A 90 -10.11 12.23 2.39
C VAL A 90 -9.21 11.06 2.04
N ASN A 91 -8.63 11.09 0.84
CA ASN A 91 -7.65 10.11 0.40
C ASN A 91 -6.27 10.42 1.01
N ARG A 92 -5.70 9.46 1.74
CA ARG A 92 -4.35 9.49 2.33
C ARG A 92 -3.58 8.23 1.96
N GLY A 93 -3.74 7.78 0.71
CA GLY A 93 -2.93 6.74 0.10
C GLY A 93 -1.55 7.27 -0.30
N ILE A 94 -0.51 6.46 -0.13
CA ILE A 94 0.83 6.73 -0.67
C ILE A 94 1.35 5.46 -1.32
N SER A 95 1.61 5.53 -2.61
CA SER A 95 2.07 4.40 -3.42
C SER A 95 3.33 3.74 -2.84
N GLY A 96 3.32 2.40 -2.79
CA GLY A 96 4.44 1.59 -2.35
C GLY A 96 4.62 1.46 -0.84
N GLN A 97 3.85 2.20 -0.03
CA GLN A 97 4.01 2.20 1.42
C GLN A 97 3.64 0.88 2.08
N THR A 98 4.36 0.60 3.15
CA THR A 98 4.17 -0.51 4.09
C THR A 98 3.55 -0.02 5.39
N THR A 99 3.06 -0.95 6.21
CA THR A 99 2.37 -0.63 7.47
C THR A 99 3.21 0.20 8.46
N PRO A 100 4.53 -0.01 8.66
CA PRO A 100 5.31 0.84 9.55
C PRO A 100 5.40 2.29 9.07
N GLN A 101 5.49 2.53 7.76
CA GLN A 101 5.46 3.89 7.21
C GLN A 101 4.11 4.56 7.45
N MET A 102 3.01 3.83 7.25
CA MET A 102 1.65 4.30 7.52
C MET A 102 1.45 4.62 9.00
N LEU A 103 1.98 3.79 9.91
CA LEU A 103 1.92 4.02 11.36
C LEU A 103 2.60 5.34 11.76
N LEU A 104 3.78 5.63 11.22
CA LEU A 104 4.51 6.87 11.50
C LEU A 104 3.77 8.13 11.07
N ARG A 105 3.04 8.09 9.95
CA ARG A 105 2.25 9.23 9.45
C ARG A 105 0.78 9.22 9.92
N PHE A 106 0.38 8.24 10.73
CA PHE A 106 -1.01 8.08 11.13
C PHE A 106 -1.56 9.29 11.88
N ARG A 107 -0.74 9.94 12.71
CA ARG A 107 -1.15 11.15 13.42
C ARG A 107 -1.45 12.30 12.47
N PRO A 108 -0.49 12.82 11.65
CA PRO A 108 -0.74 13.99 10.81
C PRO A 108 -1.78 13.72 9.70
N ASP A 109 -1.86 12.48 9.19
CA ASP A 109 -2.69 12.17 8.04
C ASP A 109 -4.07 11.58 8.40
N VAL A 110 -4.30 11.20 9.67
CA VAL A 110 -5.57 10.69 10.15
C VAL A 110 -6.04 11.45 11.37
N ILE A 111 -5.33 11.35 12.50
CA ILE A 111 -5.83 11.81 13.80
C ILE A 111 -6.07 13.33 13.79
N ASP A 112 -5.12 14.09 13.27
CA ASP A 112 -5.18 15.56 13.28
C ASP A 112 -6.24 16.12 12.31
N LEU A 113 -6.71 15.30 11.36
CA LEU A 113 -7.82 15.65 10.46
C LEU A 113 -9.20 15.49 11.12
N LYS A 114 -9.25 14.96 12.35
CA LYS A 114 -10.48 14.79 13.16
C LYS A 114 -11.61 14.04 12.43
N PRO A 115 -11.33 12.91 11.75
CA PRO A 115 -12.39 12.17 11.07
C PRO A 115 -13.31 11.46 12.06
N LYS A 116 -14.51 11.08 11.60
CA LYS A 116 -15.41 10.19 12.33
C LYS A 116 -15.03 8.72 12.17
N ALA A 117 -14.43 8.38 11.02
CA ALA A 117 -13.95 7.02 10.76
C ALA A 117 -12.66 7.04 9.90
N VAL A 118 -11.91 5.96 9.99
CA VAL A 118 -10.78 5.66 9.12
C VAL A 118 -10.98 4.29 8.48
N VAL A 119 -10.74 4.21 7.17
CA VAL A 119 -10.63 2.96 6.42
C VAL A 119 -9.14 2.68 6.23
N ILE A 120 -8.66 1.52 6.67
CA ILE A 120 -7.25 1.13 6.58
C ILE A 120 -7.13 -0.05 5.60
N LEU A 121 -6.46 0.19 4.47
CA LEU A 121 -6.11 -0.81 3.47
C LEU A 121 -4.58 -0.90 3.38
N ALA A 122 -3.99 -1.94 3.95
CA ALA A 122 -2.54 -2.09 4.05
C ALA A 122 -2.12 -3.56 4.17
N GLY A 123 -0.87 -3.86 3.82
CA GLY A 123 -0.26 -5.18 3.97
C GLY A 123 0.29 -5.79 2.68
N THR A 124 -0.23 -5.41 1.50
CA THR A 124 0.24 -5.99 0.22
C THR A 124 1.71 -5.68 -0.08
N ASN A 125 2.19 -4.49 0.30
CA ASN A 125 3.58 -4.09 0.10
C ASN A 125 4.51 -4.63 1.18
N ASP A 126 4.00 -4.88 2.37
CA ASP A 126 4.69 -5.57 3.46
C ASP A 126 4.98 -7.01 3.05
N ILE A 127 3.96 -7.73 2.55
CA ILE A 127 4.10 -9.10 2.02
C ILE A 127 5.11 -9.14 0.87
N ALA A 128 5.11 -8.11 0.02
CA ALA A 128 6.04 -7.97 -1.11
C ALA A 128 7.47 -7.57 -0.69
N GLY A 129 7.70 -7.21 0.59
CA GLY A 129 9.00 -6.83 1.11
C GLY A 129 9.50 -5.46 0.62
N ASN A 130 8.62 -4.50 0.33
CA ASN A 130 9.01 -3.19 -0.23
C ASN A 130 9.96 -2.39 0.67
N THR A 131 9.92 -2.59 1.98
CA THR A 131 10.82 -1.96 2.96
C THR A 131 11.68 -2.98 3.71
N GLY A 132 11.93 -4.12 3.08
CA GLY A 132 12.64 -5.26 3.66
C GLY A 132 11.68 -6.38 4.09
N PRO A 133 12.24 -7.54 4.50
CA PRO A 133 11.46 -8.67 4.95
C PRO A 133 10.62 -8.33 6.17
N MET A 134 9.35 -8.76 6.18
CA MET A 134 8.44 -8.57 7.31
C MET A 134 7.63 -9.85 7.56
N THR A 135 7.45 -10.22 8.83
CA THR A 135 6.58 -11.33 9.20
C THR A 135 5.12 -10.87 9.25
N LEU A 136 4.17 -11.81 9.22
CA LEU A 136 2.75 -11.47 9.34
C LEU A 136 2.46 -10.82 10.70
N GLU A 137 3.06 -11.32 11.78
CA GLU A 137 2.92 -10.77 13.13
C GLU A 137 3.37 -9.31 13.24
N GLN A 138 4.40 -8.92 12.49
CA GLN A 138 4.84 -7.52 12.43
C GLN A 138 3.82 -6.63 11.70
N ILE A 139 3.22 -7.13 10.62
CA ILE A 139 2.15 -6.44 9.90
C ILE A 139 0.92 -6.29 10.80
N GLU A 140 0.52 -7.37 11.46
CA GLU A 140 -0.57 -7.45 12.42
C GLU A 140 -0.37 -6.44 13.58
N GLY A 141 0.85 -6.37 14.14
CA GLY A 141 1.21 -5.41 15.19
C GLY A 141 1.06 -3.95 14.75
N ASN A 142 1.46 -3.62 13.52
CA ASN A 142 1.29 -2.27 12.97
C ASN A 142 -0.18 -1.93 12.73
N LEU A 143 -0.98 -2.87 12.19
CA LEU A 143 -2.43 -2.70 12.02
C LEU A 143 -3.14 -2.53 13.38
N THR A 144 -2.78 -3.35 14.37
CA THR A 144 -3.24 -3.22 15.76
C THR A 144 -2.96 -1.80 16.29
N SER A 145 -1.72 -1.34 16.18
CA SER A 145 -1.30 -0.02 16.67
C SER A 145 -2.09 1.11 16.02
N MET A 146 -2.30 1.07 14.69
CA MET A 146 -3.13 2.06 14.00
C MET A 146 -4.59 2.02 14.48
N ALA A 147 -5.17 0.83 14.67
CA ALA A 147 -6.53 0.67 15.17
C ALA A 147 -6.68 1.19 16.61
N GLU A 148 -5.72 0.92 17.48
CA GLU A 148 -5.70 1.42 18.87
C GLU A 148 -5.55 2.94 18.91
N LEU A 149 -4.65 3.52 18.12
CA LEU A 149 -4.49 4.97 18.01
C LEU A 149 -5.78 5.65 17.52
N ALA A 150 -6.47 5.08 16.53
CA ALA A 150 -7.75 5.61 16.07
C ALA A 150 -8.81 5.58 17.19
N ARG A 151 -8.96 4.44 17.86
CA ARG A 151 -9.93 4.26 18.94
C ARG A 151 -9.66 5.18 20.14
N ALA A 152 -8.40 5.34 20.54
CA ALA A 152 -8.00 6.27 21.58
C ALA A 152 -8.38 7.73 21.26
N ASN A 153 -8.46 8.07 19.96
CA ASN A 153 -8.91 9.36 19.48
C ASN A 153 -10.40 9.40 19.07
N LYS A 154 -11.19 8.38 19.49
CA LYS A 154 -12.63 8.26 19.21
C LYS A 154 -12.99 8.19 17.72
N ILE A 155 -12.06 7.69 16.90
CA ILE A 155 -12.24 7.46 15.48
C ILE A 155 -12.70 6.02 15.28
N LYS A 156 -13.81 5.82 14.58
CA LYS A 156 -14.30 4.48 14.21
C LYS A 156 -13.34 3.86 13.19
N VAL A 157 -13.11 2.56 13.31
CA VAL A 157 -12.14 1.86 12.45
C VAL A 157 -12.86 0.87 11.53
N VAL A 158 -12.51 0.94 10.26
CA VAL A 158 -12.82 -0.05 9.23
C VAL A 158 -11.51 -0.67 8.80
N LEU A 159 -11.31 -1.95 9.06
CA LEU A 159 -10.15 -2.70 8.58
C LEU A 159 -10.53 -3.43 7.29
N SER A 160 -9.79 -3.15 6.22
CA SER A 160 -10.01 -3.79 4.94
C SER A 160 -9.14 -5.03 4.78
N SER A 161 -9.67 -6.06 4.13
CA SER A 161 -8.87 -7.15 3.61
C SER A 161 -7.84 -6.63 2.61
N VAL A 162 -6.66 -7.25 2.58
CA VAL A 162 -5.71 -7.14 1.48
C VAL A 162 -6.33 -7.81 0.26
N MET A 163 -6.27 -7.14 -0.90
CA MET A 163 -6.88 -7.64 -2.13
C MET A 163 -6.11 -8.85 -2.69
N PRO A 164 -6.78 -9.70 -3.47
CA PRO A 164 -6.10 -10.75 -4.20
C PRO A 164 -5.18 -10.15 -5.27
N VAL A 165 -4.25 -10.97 -5.77
CA VAL A 165 -3.40 -10.66 -6.92
C VAL A 165 -3.54 -11.74 -7.99
N CYS A 166 -3.09 -11.48 -9.21
CA CYS A 166 -3.03 -12.50 -10.27
C CYS A 166 -1.78 -12.35 -11.15
N ASP A 167 -1.45 -13.43 -11.86
CA ASP A 167 -0.32 -13.48 -12.81
C ASP A 167 -0.76 -13.38 -14.27
N TYR A 168 -2.06 -13.10 -14.53
CA TYR A 168 -2.63 -13.08 -15.88
C TYR A 168 -2.06 -11.99 -16.79
N ILE A 169 -1.49 -10.93 -16.18
CA ILE A 169 -0.98 -9.76 -16.89
C ILE A 169 0.51 -9.59 -16.59
N ARG A 170 0.86 -9.50 -15.29
CA ARG A 170 2.23 -9.44 -14.80
C ARG A 170 2.36 -10.35 -13.58
N PRO A 171 3.51 -11.04 -13.39
CA PRO A 171 3.74 -11.87 -12.22
C PRO A 171 3.64 -11.06 -10.92
N GLN A 172 2.75 -11.47 -10.02
CA GLN A 172 2.53 -10.86 -8.71
C GLN A 172 2.66 -11.86 -7.57
N THR A 173 2.27 -13.14 -7.81
CA THR A 173 2.15 -14.16 -6.76
C THR A 173 3.49 -14.57 -6.15
N GLU A 174 4.59 -14.44 -6.88
CA GLU A 174 5.94 -14.69 -6.34
C GLU A 174 6.26 -13.73 -5.19
N ARG A 175 5.99 -12.45 -5.37
CA ARG A 175 6.23 -11.41 -4.36
C ARG A 175 5.10 -11.31 -3.33
N ARG A 176 3.89 -11.74 -3.70
CA ARG A 176 2.67 -11.67 -2.89
C ARG A 176 1.99 -13.05 -2.86
N PRO A 177 2.58 -14.04 -2.17
CA PRO A 177 2.01 -15.38 -2.13
C PRO A 177 0.55 -15.36 -1.63
N PRO A 178 -0.40 -15.94 -2.39
CA PRO A 178 -1.82 -15.96 -2.00
C PRO A 178 -2.06 -16.52 -0.60
N ALA A 179 -1.29 -17.51 -0.19
CA ALA A 179 -1.39 -18.08 1.16
C ALA A 179 -1.11 -17.05 2.27
N LYS A 180 -0.15 -16.13 2.06
CA LYS A 180 0.13 -15.05 3.02
C LYS A 180 -0.99 -14.02 3.05
N ILE A 181 -1.57 -13.70 1.89
CA ILE A 181 -2.73 -12.78 1.79
C ILE A 181 -3.91 -13.36 2.56
N VAL A 182 -4.22 -14.65 2.32
CA VAL A 182 -5.32 -15.34 3.02
C VAL A 182 -5.09 -15.39 4.53
N ALA A 183 -3.87 -15.71 4.97
CA ALA A 183 -3.54 -15.77 6.39
C ALA A 183 -3.69 -14.39 7.06
N LEU A 184 -3.17 -13.33 6.44
CA LEU A 184 -3.32 -11.96 6.95
C LEU A 184 -4.79 -11.52 6.98
N ASN A 185 -5.56 -11.82 5.94
CA ASN A 185 -6.98 -11.50 5.89
C ASN A 185 -7.79 -12.22 6.96
N GLY A 186 -7.49 -13.49 7.22
CA GLY A 186 -8.10 -14.24 8.31
C GLY A 186 -7.84 -13.60 9.68
N TRP A 187 -6.60 -13.15 9.91
CA TRP A 187 -6.26 -12.42 11.12
C TRP A 187 -6.99 -11.05 11.20
N ILE A 188 -7.02 -10.27 10.10
CA ILE A 188 -7.73 -8.97 10.07
C ILE A 188 -9.21 -9.14 10.43
N GLU A 189 -9.88 -10.14 9.85
CA GLU A 189 -11.30 -10.44 10.12
C GLU A 189 -11.52 -10.79 11.58
N GLU A 190 -10.72 -11.71 12.13
CA GLU A 190 -10.80 -12.14 13.53
C GLU A 190 -10.52 -10.99 14.49
N TYR A 191 -9.48 -10.19 14.22
CA TYR A 191 -9.16 -9.02 15.02
C TYR A 191 -10.30 -8.00 14.99
N ALA A 192 -10.86 -7.71 13.82
CA ALA A 192 -12.00 -6.80 13.70
C ALA A 192 -13.22 -7.33 14.49
N ARG A 193 -13.51 -8.62 14.41
CA ARG A 193 -14.59 -9.27 15.16
C ARG A 193 -14.37 -9.18 16.66
N ALA A 194 -13.18 -9.53 17.14
CA ALA A 194 -12.84 -9.55 18.57
C ALA A 194 -12.90 -8.14 19.19
N HIS A 195 -12.51 -7.11 18.44
CA HIS A 195 -12.49 -5.73 18.90
C HIS A 195 -13.71 -4.89 18.52
N LYS A 196 -14.75 -5.54 17.94
CA LYS A 196 -16.01 -4.89 17.49
C LYS A 196 -15.75 -3.75 16.48
N LEU A 197 -14.76 -3.94 15.61
CA LEU A 197 -14.48 -3.09 14.46
C LEU A 197 -15.28 -3.57 13.25
N VAL A 198 -15.28 -2.79 12.19
CA VAL A 198 -15.87 -3.21 10.92
C VAL A 198 -14.80 -3.83 10.03
N TYR A 199 -15.01 -5.07 9.61
CA TYR A 199 -14.25 -5.71 8.55
C TYR A 199 -14.87 -5.35 7.20
N LEU A 200 -14.02 -4.95 6.23
CA LEU A 200 -14.38 -4.62 4.87
C LEU A 200 -13.74 -5.63 3.92
N ASP A 201 -14.55 -6.52 3.38
CA ASP A 201 -14.09 -7.60 2.53
C ASP A 201 -14.04 -7.20 1.05
N TYR A 202 -12.95 -6.65 0.61
CA TYR A 202 -12.65 -6.48 -0.82
C TYR A 202 -12.16 -7.79 -1.45
N TYR A 203 -11.45 -8.63 -0.67
CA TYR A 203 -10.82 -9.84 -1.17
C TYR A 203 -11.83 -10.77 -1.84
N SER A 204 -12.87 -11.17 -1.14
CA SER A 204 -13.87 -12.11 -1.66
C SER A 204 -14.63 -11.57 -2.86
N ALA A 205 -14.91 -10.26 -2.91
CA ALA A 205 -15.63 -9.63 -4.01
C ALA A 205 -14.84 -9.62 -5.33
N MET A 206 -13.51 -9.66 -5.23
CA MET A 206 -12.61 -9.52 -6.38
C MET A 206 -11.98 -10.83 -6.85
N LEU A 207 -12.30 -11.96 -6.19
CA LEU A 207 -11.81 -13.29 -6.58
C LEU A 207 -12.52 -13.84 -7.80
N ASP A 208 -11.73 -14.48 -8.67
CA ASP A 208 -12.25 -15.41 -9.70
C ASP A 208 -12.37 -16.85 -9.16
N ASP A 209 -12.79 -17.77 -10.02
CA ASP A 209 -12.96 -19.20 -9.70
C ASP A 209 -11.62 -19.89 -9.35
N GLN A 210 -10.49 -19.31 -9.76
CA GLN A 210 -9.14 -19.81 -9.46
C GLN A 210 -8.57 -19.19 -8.15
N LYS A 211 -9.37 -18.39 -7.44
CA LYS A 211 -8.98 -17.65 -6.22
C LYS A 211 -7.87 -16.63 -6.47
N MET A 212 -7.86 -16.05 -7.66
CA MET A 212 -6.97 -14.98 -8.09
C MET A 212 -7.78 -13.70 -8.29
N LEU A 213 -7.10 -12.55 -8.40
CA LEU A 213 -7.75 -11.31 -8.79
C LEU A 213 -8.35 -11.45 -10.19
N LYS A 214 -9.64 -11.15 -10.33
CA LYS A 214 -10.35 -11.14 -11.62
C LYS A 214 -9.60 -10.27 -12.61
N LYS A 215 -9.32 -10.84 -13.79
CA LYS A 215 -8.52 -10.18 -14.84
C LYS A 215 -9.13 -8.86 -15.31
N GLU A 216 -10.44 -8.79 -15.40
CA GLU A 216 -11.19 -7.60 -15.83
C GLU A 216 -11.17 -6.46 -14.81
N LEU A 217 -10.80 -6.72 -13.56
CA LEU A 217 -10.76 -5.72 -12.48
C LEU A 217 -9.39 -5.06 -12.29
N THR A 218 -8.38 -5.45 -13.09
CA THR A 218 -7.02 -4.96 -12.94
C THR A 218 -6.34 -4.71 -14.28
N GLY A 219 -5.35 -3.82 -14.30
CA GLY A 219 -4.50 -3.57 -15.47
C GLY A 219 -3.12 -4.22 -15.40
N ASP A 220 -2.70 -4.72 -14.23
CA ASP A 220 -1.34 -5.23 -14.01
C ASP A 220 -1.27 -6.46 -13.07
N GLY A 221 -2.43 -6.96 -12.62
CA GLY A 221 -2.53 -8.10 -11.71
C GLY A 221 -2.50 -7.72 -10.22
N LEU A 222 -2.43 -6.43 -9.88
CA LEU A 222 -2.37 -5.91 -8.51
C LEU A 222 -3.32 -4.74 -8.30
N HIS A 223 -3.20 -3.69 -9.13
CA HIS A 223 -3.93 -2.45 -8.95
C HIS A 223 -5.31 -2.52 -9.63
N PRO A 224 -6.39 -2.10 -8.95
CA PRO A 224 -7.69 -1.99 -9.56
C PRO A 224 -7.69 -1.01 -10.73
N ASN A 225 -8.37 -1.36 -11.80
CA ASN A 225 -8.80 -0.43 -12.84
C ASN A 225 -10.16 0.20 -12.46
N ASP A 226 -10.77 0.97 -13.36
CA ASP A 226 -12.06 1.62 -13.11
C ASP A 226 -13.16 0.61 -12.71
N ALA A 227 -13.19 -0.57 -13.33
CA ALA A 227 -14.13 -1.62 -12.98
C ALA A 227 -13.85 -2.21 -11.58
N GLY A 228 -12.56 -2.35 -11.22
CA GLY A 228 -12.16 -2.78 -9.89
C GLY A 228 -12.59 -1.78 -8.81
N TYR A 229 -12.36 -0.48 -9.01
CA TYR A 229 -12.84 0.54 -8.07
C TYR A 229 -14.37 0.62 -8.00
N ALA A 230 -15.08 0.37 -9.11
CA ALA A 230 -16.55 0.31 -9.10
C ALA A 230 -17.10 -0.86 -8.26
N VAL A 231 -16.34 -1.95 -8.11
CA VAL A 231 -16.65 -3.03 -7.15
C VAL A 231 -16.35 -2.60 -5.72
N MET A 232 -15.24 -1.88 -5.49
CA MET A 232 -14.80 -1.49 -4.14
C MET A 232 -15.67 -0.40 -3.52
N GLU A 233 -16.13 0.57 -4.31
CA GLU A 233 -16.86 1.76 -3.85
C GLU A 233 -18.09 1.41 -2.98
N PRO A 234 -19.07 0.61 -3.44
CA PRO A 234 -20.26 0.29 -2.64
C PRO A 234 -19.95 -0.53 -1.38
N LEU A 235 -18.90 -1.35 -1.42
CA LEU A 235 -18.48 -2.12 -0.24
C LEU A 235 -17.90 -1.19 0.84
N ALA A 236 -17.11 -0.21 0.45
CA ALA A 236 -16.58 0.79 1.35
C ALA A 236 -17.71 1.64 1.96
N GLU A 237 -18.66 2.10 1.16
CA GLU A 237 -19.82 2.87 1.63
C GLU A 237 -20.63 2.09 2.68
N GLN A 238 -20.92 0.81 2.42
CA GLN A 238 -21.63 -0.05 3.36
C GLN A 238 -20.86 -0.22 4.68
N ALA A 239 -19.56 -0.46 4.61
CA ALA A 239 -18.69 -0.63 5.78
C ALA A 239 -18.61 0.67 6.60
N ILE A 240 -18.43 1.81 5.94
CA ILE A 240 -18.42 3.13 6.58
C ILE A 240 -19.78 3.42 7.25
N ALA A 241 -20.88 3.19 6.54
CA ALA A 241 -22.21 3.37 7.10
C ALA A 241 -22.45 2.52 8.36
N LYS A 242 -21.97 1.25 8.35
CA LYS A 242 -21.99 0.36 9.51
C LYS A 242 -21.16 0.92 10.67
N ALA A 243 -19.93 1.38 10.40
CA ALA A 243 -19.03 1.95 11.41
C ALA A 243 -19.64 3.21 12.07
N LEU A 244 -20.27 4.07 11.27
CA LEU A 244 -20.84 5.33 11.74
C LEU A 244 -22.20 5.19 12.46
N LYS A 245 -22.91 4.05 12.30
CA LYS A 245 -24.14 3.71 13.03
C LYS A 245 -23.87 3.09 14.40
N GLY A 246 -22.75 2.44 14.61
CA GLY A 246 -22.37 1.80 15.88
C GLY A 246 -22.19 2.86 16.99
N LYS A 247 -22.83 2.60 18.15
CA LYS A 247 -22.70 3.43 19.36
C LYS A 247 -21.29 3.39 19.93
#